data_1931fa2499d3247d77c6a9fd30b31232
#
_entry.id   1931fa2499d3247d77c6a9fd30b31232
#
_cell.length_a   1.000
_cell.length_b   1.000
_cell.length_c   1.000
_cell.angle_alpha   90.00
_cell.angle_beta   90.00
_cell.angle_gamma   90.00
#
_symmetry.space_group_name_H-M   'P 1'
#
loop_
_entity.id
_entity.type
_entity.pdbx_description
1 polymer ?
#
loop_
_entity_poly.entity_id
_entity_poly.type
_entity_poly.pdbx_seq_one_letter_code
_entity_poly.pdbx_strand_id
1 'polypeptide(L)'
;MNQPVSQNRRWVLASRPQGAPVAENFRLETQPVPAPAEGQLLLRTVWLSLDPYMRGRMSDAPSYSPPVELGAVMVGGTVSRVEQSNHPDFKAGEWVLGYSGWQEYELSDGSGLVKLGENPSHPSWALGIMGMPGFTAYMGLLDIGQPKAGETLVVAAATGPVGATVGQIGKIKGCRVVGVAGGAEKCRHAVEVLGFDLCLDHHAADFAEQLKRACPKGIDVYYENVGGKVFDAVLPLLNTSARVPVCGLVSGYNATGLPEGPDRLPLLMATILKKRIRMQGFIIGQDYGHRIKEFQEAMGRWVQEGKIHYREQITDGLENAPEALIGLLEGRNFGKVVIRVASDNK
;
A
#
# COMPACT_ATOMS: atom_id res chain seq x y z
N MET A 1 32.66 -15.24 -15.60
CA MET A 1 33.03 -14.03 -14.84
C MET A 1 32.10 -12.92 -15.29
N ASN A 2 31.10 -12.57 -14.49
CA ASN A 2 30.24 -11.43 -14.80
C ASN A 2 31.11 -10.17 -14.71
N GLN A 3 31.08 -9.34 -15.76
CA GLN A 3 31.68 -8.00 -15.66
C GLN A 3 31.00 -7.26 -14.51
N PRO A 4 31.74 -6.51 -13.68
CA PRO A 4 31.13 -5.71 -12.64
C PRO A 4 30.14 -4.76 -13.28
N VAL A 5 28.92 -4.71 -12.78
CA VAL A 5 27.90 -3.75 -13.22
C VAL A 5 28.47 -2.36 -12.97
N SER A 6 28.75 -1.63 -14.03
CA SER A 6 29.46 -0.35 -13.95
C SER A 6 28.52 0.85 -13.83
N GLN A 7 27.21 0.63 -13.98
CA GLN A 7 26.23 1.69 -14.07
C GLN A 7 25.01 1.41 -13.18
N ASN A 8 24.51 2.47 -12.54
CA ASN A 8 23.28 2.52 -11.76
C ASN A 8 22.21 3.26 -12.54
N ARG A 9 21.15 2.57 -12.92
CA ARG A 9 19.95 3.19 -13.50
C ARG A 9 19.01 3.66 -12.39
N ARG A 10 18.43 4.85 -12.55
CA ARG A 10 17.51 5.43 -11.57
C ARG A 10 16.43 6.25 -12.24
N TRP A 11 15.22 6.20 -11.71
CA TRP A 11 14.13 7.08 -12.12
C TRP A 11 14.08 8.30 -11.20
N VAL A 12 14.14 9.48 -11.78
CA VAL A 12 14.01 10.75 -11.09
C VAL A 12 12.68 11.44 -11.45
N LEU A 13 12.17 12.24 -10.52
CA LEU A 13 11.03 13.10 -10.80
C LEU A 13 11.46 14.25 -11.72
N ALA A 14 11.04 14.22 -12.99
CA ALA A 14 11.41 15.23 -13.98
C ALA A 14 10.51 16.46 -13.91
N SER A 15 9.22 16.28 -13.62
CA SER A 15 8.25 17.36 -13.47
C SER A 15 7.09 16.92 -12.58
N ARG A 16 6.39 17.88 -11.98
CA ARG A 16 5.22 17.60 -11.14
C ARG A 16 3.99 17.37 -12.01
N PRO A 17 3.26 16.26 -11.83
CA PRO A 17 2.06 15.99 -12.62
C PRO A 17 0.93 16.97 -12.29
N GLN A 18 0.22 17.40 -13.31
CA GLN A 18 -1.07 18.08 -13.22
C GLN A 18 -2.17 17.03 -13.52
N GLY A 19 -2.90 16.61 -12.52
CA GLY A 19 -3.81 15.48 -12.65
C GLY A 19 -3.08 14.13 -12.49
N ALA A 20 -3.44 13.14 -13.33
CA ALA A 20 -2.77 11.85 -13.36
C ALA A 20 -1.30 12.00 -13.81
N PRO A 21 -0.37 11.23 -13.24
CA PRO A 21 1.00 11.23 -13.74
C PRO A 21 1.07 10.62 -15.15
N VAL A 22 2.00 11.15 -15.94
CA VAL A 22 2.33 10.66 -17.29
C VAL A 22 3.80 10.28 -17.36
N ALA A 23 4.20 9.56 -18.39
CA ALA A 23 5.58 9.07 -18.53
C ALA A 23 6.63 10.20 -18.47
N GLU A 24 6.29 11.38 -19.01
CA GLU A 24 7.17 12.57 -19.05
C GLU A 24 7.43 13.18 -17.67
N ASN A 25 6.66 12.82 -16.65
CA ASN A 25 6.94 13.23 -15.27
C ASN A 25 8.16 12.51 -14.68
N PHE A 26 8.61 11.44 -15.34
CA PHE A 26 9.75 10.63 -14.93
C PHE A 26 10.88 10.72 -15.96
N ARG A 27 12.12 10.68 -15.49
CA ARG A 27 13.30 10.60 -16.36
C ARG A 27 14.24 9.52 -15.86
N LEU A 28 14.58 8.59 -16.76
CA LEU A 28 15.60 7.57 -16.47
C LEU A 28 16.99 8.21 -16.61
N GLU A 29 17.78 8.10 -15.56
CA GLU A 29 19.17 8.51 -15.53
C GLU A 29 20.08 7.31 -15.29
N THR A 30 21.31 7.43 -15.78
CA THR A 30 22.36 6.44 -15.59
C THR A 30 23.58 7.13 -15.03
N GLN A 31 24.16 6.56 -13.99
CA GLN A 31 25.39 7.05 -13.37
C GLN A 31 26.31 5.89 -12.97
N PRO A 32 27.60 6.11 -12.73
CA PRO A 32 28.48 5.06 -12.20
C PRO A 32 27.94 4.51 -10.88
N VAL A 33 28.12 3.20 -10.66
CA VAL A 33 27.85 2.59 -9.35
C VAL A 33 28.84 3.13 -8.35
N PRO A 34 28.41 3.74 -7.23
CA PRO A 34 29.33 4.30 -6.25
C PRO A 34 29.98 3.20 -5.41
N ALA A 35 31.18 3.48 -4.87
CA ALA A 35 31.86 2.61 -3.93
C ALA A 35 31.57 3.06 -2.48
N PRO A 36 31.32 2.13 -1.53
CA PRO A 36 31.05 2.49 -0.14
C PRO A 36 32.34 2.95 0.55
N ALA A 37 32.26 4.09 1.24
CA ALA A 37 33.27 4.59 2.15
C ALA A 37 33.25 3.80 3.51
N GLU A 38 34.15 4.13 4.43
CA GLU A 38 34.10 3.58 5.78
C GLU A 38 32.77 3.89 6.48
N GLY A 39 32.16 2.90 7.12
CA GLY A 39 30.86 3.00 7.75
C GLY A 39 29.66 2.94 6.77
N GLN A 40 29.92 2.71 5.48
CA GLN A 40 28.87 2.61 4.46
C GLN A 40 28.75 1.21 3.88
N LEU A 41 27.61 0.96 3.24
CA LEU A 41 27.35 -0.22 2.45
C LEU A 41 26.72 0.16 1.11
N LEU A 42 26.97 -0.66 0.10
CA LEU A 42 26.32 -0.58 -1.21
C LEU A 42 25.17 -1.60 -1.24
N LEU A 43 23.98 -1.11 -1.48
CA LEU A 43 22.77 -1.91 -1.65
C LEU A 43 22.49 -2.12 -3.13
N ARG A 44 22.17 -3.36 -3.52
CA ARG A 44 21.60 -3.71 -4.82
C ARG A 44 20.11 -4.00 -4.64
N THR A 45 19.27 -3.17 -5.23
CA THR A 45 17.83 -3.34 -5.18
C THR A 45 17.41 -4.60 -5.95
N VAL A 46 16.65 -5.46 -5.29
CA VAL A 46 16.07 -6.67 -5.91
C VAL A 46 14.57 -6.45 -6.12
N TRP A 47 13.87 -5.95 -5.12
CA TRP A 47 12.45 -5.67 -5.17
C TRP A 47 12.15 -4.21 -4.82
N LEU A 48 11.30 -3.59 -5.60
CA LEU A 48 10.80 -2.24 -5.37
C LEU A 48 9.28 -2.28 -5.21
N SER A 49 8.79 -1.69 -4.13
CA SER A 49 7.37 -1.48 -3.88
C SER A 49 6.83 -0.33 -4.71
N LEU A 50 5.63 -0.50 -5.29
CA LEU A 50 4.84 0.61 -5.78
C LEU A 50 3.59 0.76 -4.92
N ASP A 51 3.36 1.99 -4.47
CA ASP A 51 2.30 2.33 -3.53
C ASP A 51 1.62 3.66 -3.92
N PRO A 52 0.30 3.80 -3.73
CA PRO A 52 -0.44 5.00 -4.16
C PRO A 52 0.05 6.31 -3.52
N TYR A 53 0.64 6.27 -2.30
CA TYR A 53 1.15 7.46 -1.63
C TYR A 53 2.25 8.17 -2.44
N MET A 54 2.93 7.45 -3.33
CA MET A 54 3.98 8.00 -4.20
C MET A 54 3.44 9.14 -5.08
N ARG A 55 2.14 9.08 -5.47
CA ARG A 55 1.51 10.19 -6.19
C ARG A 55 1.51 11.48 -5.35
N GLY A 56 1.20 11.39 -4.06
CA GLY A 56 1.26 12.54 -3.15
C GLY A 56 2.68 13.10 -3.02
N ARG A 57 3.71 12.24 -3.08
CA ARG A 57 5.11 12.64 -3.02
C ARG A 57 5.60 13.38 -4.29
N MET A 58 4.86 13.29 -5.39
CA MET A 58 5.14 14.05 -6.63
C MET A 58 4.56 15.47 -6.59
N SER A 59 3.77 15.82 -5.57
CA SER A 59 3.17 17.15 -5.37
C SER A 59 3.96 17.93 -4.32
N ASP A 60 4.03 19.25 -4.46
CA ASP A 60 4.60 20.17 -3.49
C ASP A 60 3.56 20.78 -2.52
N ALA A 61 2.30 20.33 -2.62
CA ALA A 61 1.27 20.70 -1.66
C ALA A 61 1.61 20.16 -0.25
N PRO A 62 1.19 20.85 0.83
CA PRO A 62 1.39 20.41 2.19
C PRO A 62 0.90 18.97 2.41
N SER A 63 1.75 18.13 3.00
CA SER A 63 1.46 16.71 3.24
C SER A 63 2.15 16.23 4.52
N TYR A 64 1.83 15.01 4.95
CA TYR A 64 2.47 14.35 6.11
C TYR A 64 3.95 13.97 5.87
N SER A 65 4.43 14.08 4.65
CA SER A 65 5.82 13.81 4.26
C SER A 65 6.30 14.83 3.24
N PRO A 66 7.61 15.17 3.22
CA PRO A 66 8.16 16.10 2.24
C PRO A 66 7.98 15.59 0.80
N PRO A 67 7.81 16.46 -0.20
CA PRO A 67 7.77 16.06 -1.60
C PRO A 67 9.11 15.50 -2.07
N VAL A 68 9.07 14.74 -3.17
CA VAL A 68 10.29 14.44 -3.94
C VAL A 68 10.72 15.72 -4.66
N GLU A 69 11.98 16.08 -4.54
CA GLU A 69 12.54 17.21 -5.25
C GLU A 69 12.68 16.92 -6.75
N LEU A 70 12.55 17.94 -7.60
CA LEU A 70 12.76 17.77 -9.03
C LEU A 70 14.22 17.34 -9.29
N GLY A 71 14.40 16.30 -10.09
CA GLY A 71 15.68 15.66 -10.35
C GLY A 71 16.14 14.67 -9.27
N ALA A 72 15.43 14.55 -8.15
CA ALA A 72 15.73 13.53 -7.15
C ALA A 72 15.11 12.17 -7.53
N VAL A 73 15.70 11.09 -7.00
CA VAL A 73 15.19 9.72 -7.19
C VAL A 73 13.80 9.60 -6.60
N MET A 74 12.89 8.96 -7.34
CA MET A 74 11.55 8.64 -6.87
C MET A 74 11.63 7.74 -5.64
N VAL A 75 10.80 8.05 -4.63
CA VAL A 75 10.77 7.31 -3.37
C VAL A 75 10.07 5.95 -3.52
N GLY A 76 10.50 4.99 -2.70
CA GLY A 76 9.85 3.68 -2.61
C GLY A 76 10.55 2.78 -1.63
N GLY A 77 9.78 1.91 -0.95
CA GLY A 77 10.33 0.83 -0.15
C GLY A 77 11.00 -0.20 -1.04
N THR A 78 12.14 -0.72 -0.59
CA THR A 78 12.93 -1.69 -1.34
C THR A 78 13.35 -2.86 -0.49
N VAL A 79 13.43 -4.03 -1.10
CA VAL A 79 14.18 -5.16 -0.57
C VAL A 79 15.44 -5.30 -1.40
N SER A 80 16.59 -5.20 -0.74
CA SER A 80 17.89 -5.15 -1.37
C SER A 80 18.83 -6.22 -0.80
N ARG A 81 19.85 -6.58 -1.58
CA ARG A 81 21.03 -7.31 -1.08
C ARG A 81 22.14 -6.32 -0.81
N VAL A 82 22.85 -6.54 0.27
CA VAL A 82 24.14 -5.87 0.53
C VAL A 82 25.15 -6.39 -0.49
N GLU A 83 25.50 -5.56 -1.46
CA GLU A 83 26.47 -5.90 -2.53
C GLU A 83 27.92 -5.81 -2.01
N GLN A 84 28.22 -4.72 -1.30
CA GLN A 84 29.48 -4.47 -0.63
C GLN A 84 29.22 -3.80 0.73
N SER A 85 30.09 -4.06 1.72
CA SER A 85 29.96 -3.42 3.03
C SER A 85 31.29 -3.07 3.62
N ASN A 86 31.43 -1.81 4.05
CA ASN A 86 32.42 -1.29 4.96
C ASN A 86 31.78 -0.88 6.31
N HIS A 87 30.56 -1.38 6.57
CA HIS A 87 29.80 -1.10 7.79
C HIS A 87 29.92 -2.26 8.77
N PRO A 88 30.16 -1.99 10.10
CA PRO A 88 30.43 -3.06 11.08
C PRO A 88 29.27 -4.04 11.27
N ASP A 89 28.03 -3.56 11.14
CA ASP A 89 26.84 -4.36 11.43
C ASP A 89 26.26 -5.10 10.22
N PHE A 90 26.71 -4.83 8.99
CA PHE A 90 26.19 -5.44 7.77
C PHE A 90 27.25 -6.18 6.99
N LYS A 91 26.88 -7.32 6.39
CA LYS A 91 27.76 -8.15 5.57
C LYS A 91 27.25 -8.27 4.15
N ALA A 92 28.16 -8.37 3.18
CA ALA A 92 27.80 -8.67 1.80
C ALA A 92 26.97 -9.96 1.72
N GLY A 93 25.90 -9.93 0.92
CA GLY A 93 24.95 -11.01 0.75
C GLY A 93 23.75 -10.99 1.70
N GLU A 94 23.73 -10.18 2.75
CA GLU A 94 22.56 -10.03 3.62
C GLU A 94 21.39 -9.38 2.87
N TRP A 95 20.18 -9.78 3.22
CA TRP A 95 18.94 -9.17 2.74
C TRP A 95 18.46 -8.10 3.70
N VAL A 96 18.11 -6.95 3.17
CA VAL A 96 17.62 -5.81 3.95
C VAL A 96 16.36 -5.18 3.34
N LEU A 97 15.44 -4.77 4.20
CA LEU A 97 14.36 -3.86 3.85
C LEU A 97 14.86 -2.43 4.09
N GLY A 98 14.65 -1.56 3.12
CA GLY A 98 15.03 -0.15 3.17
C GLY A 98 14.14 0.72 2.29
N TYR A 99 14.62 1.91 1.96
CA TYR A 99 13.91 2.89 1.17
C TYR A 99 14.81 3.51 0.08
N SER A 100 15.54 2.66 -0.64
CA SER A 100 16.48 3.08 -1.71
C SER A 100 15.79 3.85 -2.84
N GLY A 101 14.45 3.76 -2.95
CA GLY A 101 13.72 4.38 -4.04
C GLY A 101 13.88 3.64 -5.37
N TRP A 102 13.57 4.34 -6.46
CA TRP A 102 13.52 3.75 -7.80
C TRP A 102 14.90 3.74 -8.45
N GLN A 103 15.79 2.90 -7.95
CA GLN A 103 17.14 2.75 -8.48
C GLN A 103 17.72 1.36 -8.23
N GLU A 104 18.71 0.98 -9.02
CA GLU A 104 19.34 -0.32 -8.94
C GLU A 104 20.34 -0.43 -7.77
N TYR A 105 21.04 0.66 -7.47
CA TYR A 105 22.05 0.70 -6.42
C TYR A 105 21.93 1.96 -5.56
N GLU A 106 22.21 1.83 -4.28
CA GLU A 106 22.23 2.94 -3.31
C GLU A 106 23.38 2.75 -2.31
N LEU A 107 24.04 3.86 -1.93
CA LEU A 107 24.87 3.91 -0.74
C LEU A 107 24.00 4.15 0.49
N SER A 108 24.26 3.41 1.56
CA SER A 108 23.58 3.55 2.84
C SER A 108 24.59 3.60 3.98
N ASP A 109 24.28 4.32 5.03
CA ASP A 109 24.99 4.31 6.31
C ASP A 109 24.42 3.28 7.30
N GLY A 110 23.51 2.39 6.83
CA GLY A 110 22.83 1.39 7.63
C GLY A 110 21.64 1.88 8.41
N SER A 111 21.42 3.20 8.50
CA SER A 111 20.30 3.76 9.25
C SER A 111 18.96 3.40 8.60
N GLY A 112 17.98 3.02 9.42
CA GLY A 112 16.63 2.66 8.94
C GLY A 112 16.54 1.33 8.19
N LEU A 113 17.63 0.59 8.00
CA LEU A 113 17.60 -0.73 7.40
C LEU A 113 17.11 -1.79 8.40
N VAL A 114 16.28 -2.71 7.91
CA VAL A 114 15.83 -3.88 8.67
C VAL A 114 16.38 -5.14 8.03
N LYS A 115 17.13 -5.93 8.78
CA LYS A 115 17.64 -7.22 8.30
C LYS A 115 16.52 -8.23 8.14
N LEU A 116 16.48 -8.91 6.99
CA LEU A 116 15.49 -9.94 6.67
C LEU A 116 16.05 -11.37 6.82
N GLY A 117 17.29 -11.49 7.31
CA GLY A 117 18.00 -12.76 7.40
C GLY A 117 18.82 -13.07 6.13
N GLU A 118 19.50 -14.23 6.15
CA GLU A 118 20.41 -14.61 5.06
C GLU A 118 19.67 -15.15 3.84
N ASN A 119 18.59 -15.91 4.06
CA ASN A 119 17.82 -16.57 2.99
C ASN A 119 16.31 -16.50 3.26
N PRO A 120 15.69 -15.31 3.16
CA PRO A 120 14.24 -15.20 3.33
C PRO A 120 13.52 -15.94 2.20
N SER A 121 12.52 -16.78 2.54
CA SER A 121 11.77 -17.57 1.55
C SER A 121 10.96 -16.71 0.59
N HIS A 122 10.49 -15.56 1.05
CA HIS A 122 9.69 -14.61 0.28
C HIS A 122 10.13 -13.17 0.60
N PRO A 123 11.28 -12.72 0.06
CA PRO A 123 11.82 -11.40 0.41
C PRO A 123 10.87 -10.24 0.06
N SER A 124 10.14 -10.32 -1.05
CA SER A 124 9.16 -9.31 -1.47
C SER A 124 8.02 -9.09 -0.47
N TRP A 125 7.68 -10.10 0.34
CA TRP A 125 6.62 -9.97 1.35
C TRP A 125 6.90 -8.88 2.39
N ALA A 126 8.15 -8.52 2.61
CA ALA A 126 8.54 -7.39 3.44
C ALA A 126 8.05 -6.03 2.89
N LEU A 127 7.68 -5.96 1.60
CA LEU A 127 7.08 -4.79 0.96
C LEU A 127 5.53 -4.82 0.94
N GLY A 128 4.95 -5.89 1.43
CA GLY A 128 3.51 -6.13 1.36
C GLY A 128 2.93 -6.66 2.65
N ILE A 129 2.61 -7.96 2.68
CA ILE A 129 1.87 -8.59 3.78
C ILE A 129 2.63 -8.55 5.11
N MET A 130 3.96 -8.65 5.10
CA MET A 130 4.82 -8.57 6.30
C MET A 130 5.43 -7.17 6.48
N GLY A 131 5.06 -6.21 5.63
CA GLY A 131 5.57 -4.84 5.63
C GLY A 131 4.48 -3.79 5.85
N MET A 132 4.72 -2.60 5.29
CA MET A 132 3.88 -1.42 5.51
C MET A 132 2.40 -1.65 5.20
N PRO A 133 1.99 -2.25 4.05
CA PRO A 133 0.57 -2.47 3.76
C PRO A 133 -0.12 -3.42 4.73
N GLY A 134 0.52 -4.53 5.10
CA GLY A 134 -0.01 -5.47 6.11
C GLY A 134 -0.13 -4.83 7.48
N PHE A 135 0.88 -4.06 7.88
CA PHE A 135 0.88 -3.32 9.14
C PHE A 135 -0.21 -2.25 9.19
N THR A 136 -0.41 -1.54 8.08
CA THR A 136 -1.50 -0.56 7.91
C THR A 136 -2.88 -1.22 8.08
N ALA A 137 -3.09 -2.36 7.43
CA ALA A 137 -4.32 -3.12 7.56
C ALA A 137 -4.58 -3.58 9.01
N TYR A 138 -3.54 -4.11 9.66
CA TYR A 138 -3.60 -4.64 11.01
C TYR A 138 -3.95 -3.54 12.03
N MET A 139 -3.19 -2.46 12.07
CA MET A 139 -3.40 -1.39 13.05
C MET A 139 -4.68 -0.62 12.78
N GLY A 140 -4.91 -0.21 11.52
CA GLY A 140 -6.12 0.53 11.17
C GLY A 140 -7.40 -0.25 11.51
N LEU A 141 -7.42 -1.56 11.25
CA LEU A 141 -8.59 -2.37 11.57
C LEU A 141 -8.72 -2.66 13.07
N LEU A 142 -7.65 -3.11 13.73
CA LEU A 142 -7.75 -3.61 15.10
C LEU A 142 -7.74 -2.50 16.15
N ASP A 143 -7.01 -1.41 15.92
CA ASP A 143 -6.90 -0.32 16.88
C ASP A 143 -7.99 0.76 16.68
N ILE A 144 -8.27 1.15 15.44
CA ILE A 144 -9.28 2.15 15.10
C ILE A 144 -10.64 1.50 14.82
N GLY A 145 -10.67 0.49 13.95
CA GLY A 145 -11.89 -0.21 13.53
C GLY A 145 -12.52 -1.05 14.64
N GLN A 146 -11.71 -1.70 15.46
CA GLN A 146 -12.11 -2.54 16.59
C GLN A 146 -13.30 -3.48 16.27
N PRO A 147 -13.16 -4.33 15.23
CA PRO A 147 -14.23 -5.17 14.77
C PRO A 147 -14.61 -6.22 15.81
N LYS A 148 -15.92 -6.49 15.93
CA LYS A 148 -16.46 -7.50 16.83
C LYS A 148 -17.14 -8.62 16.04
N ALA A 149 -17.14 -9.82 16.58
CA ALA A 149 -17.85 -10.95 15.96
C ALA A 149 -19.33 -10.62 15.70
N GLY A 150 -19.79 -10.95 14.50
CA GLY A 150 -21.16 -10.68 14.04
C GLY A 150 -21.40 -9.29 13.45
N GLU A 151 -20.45 -8.36 13.57
CA GLU A 151 -20.52 -7.04 12.93
C GLU A 151 -20.30 -7.13 11.41
N THR A 152 -20.82 -6.14 10.69
CA THR A 152 -20.59 -5.96 9.25
C THR A 152 -19.38 -5.04 9.03
N LEU A 153 -18.34 -5.59 8.42
CA LEU A 153 -17.17 -4.86 7.92
C LEU A 153 -17.28 -4.67 6.41
N VAL A 154 -17.22 -3.42 5.96
CA VAL A 154 -17.05 -3.09 4.54
C VAL A 154 -15.64 -2.56 4.31
N VAL A 155 -14.98 -3.02 3.24
CA VAL A 155 -13.64 -2.57 2.88
C VAL A 155 -13.55 -2.17 1.42
N ALA A 156 -13.07 -0.94 1.17
CA ALA A 156 -12.79 -0.44 -0.16
C ALA A 156 -11.42 -0.92 -0.67
N ALA A 157 -11.26 -1.00 -2.00
CA ALA A 157 -10.08 -1.58 -2.67
C ALA A 157 -9.77 -3.00 -2.15
N ALA A 158 -10.80 -3.84 -2.09
CA ALA A 158 -10.83 -5.15 -1.42
C ALA A 158 -9.77 -6.16 -1.88
N THR A 159 -9.17 -5.98 -3.06
CA THR A 159 -8.14 -6.86 -3.61
C THR A 159 -6.75 -6.23 -3.68
N GLY A 160 -6.61 -4.98 -3.22
CA GLY A 160 -5.31 -4.37 -2.97
C GLY A 160 -4.66 -4.91 -1.70
N PRO A 161 -3.36 -4.65 -1.46
CA PRO A 161 -2.62 -5.27 -0.35
C PRO A 161 -3.21 -4.94 1.03
N VAL A 162 -3.69 -3.72 1.24
CA VAL A 162 -4.35 -3.32 2.50
C VAL A 162 -5.74 -3.92 2.57
N GLY A 163 -6.60 -3.71 1.56
CA GLY A 163 -7.99 -4.14 1.60
C GLY A 163 -8.17 -5.66 1.70
N ALA A 164 -7.35 -6.42 0.97
CA ALA A 164 -7.35 -7.89 1.04
C ALA A 164 -6.99 -8.39 2.45
N THR A 165 -6.01 -7.76 3.08
CA THR A 165 -5.58 -8.09 4.44
C THR A 165 -6.65 -7.72 5.47
N VAL A 166 -7.24 -6.53 5.37
CA VAL A 166 -8.33 -6.06 6.24
C VAL A 166 -9.50 -7.04 6.25
N GLY A 167 -9.96 -7.45 5.07
CA GLY A 167 -11.11 -8.36 5.00
C GLY A 167 -10.82 -9.73 5.61
N GLN A 168 -9.64 -10.27 5.37
CA GLN A 168 -9.25 -11.57 5.94
C GLN A 168 -9.08 -11.48 7.47
N ILE A 169 -8.50 -10.39 8.00
CA ILE A 169 -8.48 -10.16 9.46
C ILE A 169 -9.91 -10.04 10.00
N GLY A 170 -10.80 -9.36 9.26
CA GLY A 170 -12.24 -9.29 9.60
C GLY A 170 -12.88 -10.67 9.70
N LYS A 171 -12.58 -11.58 8.77
CA LYS A 171 -13.04 -12.99 8.83
C LYS A 171 -12.47 -13.72 10.06
N ILE A 172 -11.18 -13.55 10.37
CA ILE A 172 -10.54 -14.09 11.58
C ILE A 172 -11.24 -13.58 12.85
N LYS A 173 -11.72 -12.34 12.84
CA LYS A 173 -12.45 -11.73 13.97
C LYS A 173 -13.95 -12.07 13.99
N GLY A 174 -14.43 -12.87 13.05
CA GLY A 174 -15.83 -13.32 13.00
C GLY A 174 -16.80 -12.28 12.41
N CYS A 175 -16.33 -11.33 11.65
CA CYS A 175 -17.18 -10.36 10.95
C CYS A 175 -17.83 -10.95 9.71
N ARG A 176 -18.98 -10.38 9.33
CA ARG A 176 -19.47 -10.42 7.97
C ARG A 176 -18.66 -9.39 7.15
N VAL A 177 -18.00 -9.85 6.10
CA VAL A 177 -17.09 -9.00 5.29
C VAL A 177 -17.66 -8.78 3.90
N VAL A 178 -17.86 -7.51 3.53
CA VAL A 178 -18.27 -7.09 2.19
C VAL A 178 -17.14 -6.27 1.57
N GLY A 179 -16.58 -6.76 0.48
CA GLY A 179 -15.55 -6.08 -0.28
C GLY A 179 -16.15 -5.16 -1.34
N VAL A 180 -15.39 -4.12 -1.70
CA VAL A 180 -15.66 -3.28 -2.87
C VAL A 180 -14.40 -3.26 -3.74
N ALA A 181 -14.52 -3.68 -5.00
CA ALA A 181 -13.41 -3.76 -5.95
C ALA A 181 -13.86 -3.31 -7.35
N GLY A 182 -12.93 -3.19 -8.30
CA GLY A 182 -13.24 -2.90 -9.69
C GLY A 182 -13.19 -4.16 -10.55
N GLY A 183 -14.34 -4.55 -11.12
CA GLY A 183 -14.47 -5.66 -12.06
C GLY A 183 -14.78 -7.02 -11.43
N ALA A 184 -15.45 -7.86 -12.22
CA ALA A 184 -15.96 -9.15 -11.77
C ALA A 184 -14.88 -10.13 -11.30
N GLU A 185 -13.70 -10.12 -11.94
CA GLU A 185 -12.60 -11.03 -11.59
C GLU A 185 -12.09 -10.76 -10.17
N LYS A 186 -11.86 -9.47 -9.84
CA LYS A 186 -11.43 -9.07 -8.50
C LYS A 186 -12.47 -9.40 -7.45
N CYS A 187 -13.75 -9.17 -7.75
CA CYS A 187 -14.84 -9.50 -6.83
C CYS A 187 -14.92 -11.01 -6.58
N ARG A 188 -14.80 -11.83 -7.62
CA ARG A 188 -14.77 -13.30 -7.49
C ARG A 188 -13.59 -13.76 -6.64
N HIS A 189 -12.39 -13.23 -6.88
CA HIS A 189 -11.20 -13.55 -6.08
C HIS A 189 -11.38 -13.20 -4.59
N ALA A 190 -11.99 -12.05 -4.29
CA ALA A 190 -12.25 -11.64 -2.91
C ALA A 190 -13.15 -12.66 -2.18
N VAL A 191 -14.14 -13.23 -2.88
CA VAL A 191 -15.04 -14.23 -2.29
C VAL A 191 -14.40 -15.62 -2.24
N GLU A 192 -13.89 -16.11 -3.39
CA GLU A 192 -13.44 -17.51 -3.52
C GLU A 192 -12.09 -17.79 -2.88
N VAL A 193 -11.18 -16.79 -2.87
CA VAL A 193 -9.81 -16.96 -2.38
C VAL A 193 -9.61 -16.28 -1.03
N LEU A 194 -10.07 -15.02 -0.88
CA LEU A 194 -9.88 -14.27 0.35
C LEU A 194 -10.96 -14.55 1.41
N GLY A 195 -12.01 -15.31 1.06
CA GLY A 195 -13.06 -15.75 1.97
C GLY A 195 -14.04 -14.66 2.42
N PHE A 196 -14.16 -13.57 1.64
CA PHE A 196 -15.18 -12.54 1.89
C PHE A 196 -16.58 -13.12 1.69
N ASP A 197 -17.55 -12.61 2.43
CA ASP A 197 -18.94 -13.06 2.27
C ASP A 197 -19.55 -12.56 0.97
N LEU A 198 -19.20 -11.34 0.54
CA LEU A 198 -19.57 -10.73 -0.73
C LEU A 198 -18.47 -9.78 -1.20
N CYS A 199 -18.43 -9.53 -2.51
CA CYS A 199 -17.67 -8.41 -3.08
C CYS A 199 -18.45 -7.78 -4.22
N LEU A 200 -18.51 -6.45 -4.25
CA LEU A 200 -19.30 -5.66 -5.19
C LEU A 200 -18.39 -4.88 -6.13
N ASP A 201 -18.79 -4.84 -7.40
CA ASP A 201 -18.12 -4.02 -8.41
C ASP A 201 -18.62 -2.57 -8.33
N HIS A 202 -17.74 -1.64 -7.96
CA HIS A 202 -18.07 -0.22 -7.85
C HIS A 202 -18.34 0.46 -9.20
N HIS A 203 -18.07 -0.21 -10.33
CA HIS A 203 -18.42 0.28 -11.66
C HIS A 203 -19.88 0.00 -12.03
N ALA A 204 -20.57 -0.88 -11.30
CA ALA A 204 -21.97 -1.18 -11.56
C ALA A 204 -22.85 0.08 -11.41
N ALA A 205 -23.77 0.29 -12.33
CA ALA A 205 -24.64 1.46 -12.32
C ALA A 205 -25.52 1.54 -11.06
N ASP A 206 -25.90 0.37 -10.50
CA ASP A 206 -26.73 0.24 -9.29
C ASP A 206 -25.88 -0.12 -8.05
N PHE A 207 -24.58 0.22 -8.03
CA PHE A 207 -23.64 -0.14 -6.94
C PHE A 207 -24.18 0.23 -5.54
N ALA A 208 -24.73 1.44 -5.38
CA ALA A 208 -25.26 1.88 -4.08
C ALA A 208 -26.41 1.00 -3.59
N GLU A 209 -27.33 0.60 -4.49
CA GLU A 209 -28.42 -0.30 -4.15
C GLU A 209 -27.93 -1.73 -3.88
N GLN A 210 -26.90 -2.19 -4.61
CA GLN A 210 -26.26 -3.48 -4.31
C GLN A 210 -25.64 -3.47 -2.93
N LEU A 211 -24.90 -2.40 -2.56
CA LEU A 211 -24.27 -2.26 -1.24
C LEU A 211 -25.34 -2.25 -0.12
N LYS A 212 -26.44 -1.53 -0.32
CA LYS A 212 -27.57 -1.53 0.62
C LYS A 212 -28.15 -2.92 0.83
N ARG A 213 -28.35 -3.68 -0.24
CA ARG A 213 -28.83 -5.09 -0.18
C ARG A 213 -27.79 -6.01 0.50
N ALA A 214 -26.49 -5.78 0.24
CA ALA A 214 -25.40 -6.57 0.83
C ALA A 214 -25.24 -6.33 2.34
N CYS A 215 -25.65 -5.15 2.84
CA CYS A 215 -25.54 -4.74 4.24
C CYS A 215 -26.92 -4.50 4.89
N PRO A 216 -27.81 -5.52 4.99
CA PRO A 216 -29.20 -5.35 5.45
C PRO A 216 -29.29 -4.90 6.92
N LYS A 217 -28.23 -5.13 7.71
CA LYS A 217 -28.12 -4.68 9.11
C LYS A 217 -27.29 -3.40 9.27
N GLY A 218 -26.95 -2.72 8.14
CA GLY A 218 -26.05 -1.58 8.14
C GLY A 218 -24.58 -1.98 8.21
N ILE A 219 -23.70 -0.99 8.42
CA ILE A 219 -22.24 -1.12 8.41
C ILE A 219 -21.68 -0.67 9.78
N ASP A 220 -20.98 -1.54 10.47
CA ASP A 220 -20.40 -1.28 11.78
C ASP A 220 -18.95 -0.78 11.68
N VAL A 221 -18.20 -1.31 10.70
CA VAL A 221 -16.85 -0.87 10.38
C VAL A 221 -16.73 -0.64 8.88
N TYR A 222 -16.24 0.52 8.49
CA TYR A 222 -15.87 0.80 7.11
C TYR A 222 -14.40 1.17 7.02
N TYR A 223 -13.61 0.34 6.35
CA TYR A 223 -12.19 0.62 6.15
C TYR A 223 -12.00 1.41 4.85
N GLU A 224 -11.63 2.68 5.00
CA GLU A 224 -11.60 3.64 3.89
C GLU A 224 -10.23 3.69 3.23
N ASN A 225 -10.19 3.31 1.94
CA ASN A 225 -9.00 3.38 1.09
C ASN A 225 -9.21 4.25 -0.16
N VAL A 226 -10.45 4.62 -0.50
CA VAL A 226 -10.82 5.13 -1.83
C VAL A 226 -11.44 6.52 -1.79
N GLY A 227 -12.44 6.76 -0.96
CA GLY A 227 -13.25 7.99 -0.97
C GLY A 227 -14.28 8.04 -2.10
N GLY A 228 -14.70 9.24 -2.48
CA GLY A 228 -15.56 9.50 -3.61
C GLY A 228 -16.86 8.71 -3.61
N LYS A 229 -17.27 8.19 -4.76
CA LYS A 229 -18.57 7.46 -4.95
C LYS A 229 -18.73 6.26 -4.02
N VAL A 230 -17.64 5.61 -3.62
CA VAL A 230 -17.71 4.46 -2.69
C VAL A 230 -18.13 4.96 -1.31
N PHE A 231 -17.48 6.01 -0.80
CA PHE A 231 -17.83 6.61 0.47
C PHE A 231 -19.24 7.18 0.47
N ASP A 232 -19.66 7.80 -0.64
CA ASP A 232 -21.04 8.31 -0.81
C ASP A 232 -22.10 7.22 -0.63
N ALA A 233 -21.84 6.02 -1.14
CA ALA A 233 -22.75 4.88 -0.99
C ALA A 233 -22.71 4.27 0.42
N VAL A 234 -21.55 4.33 1.10
CA VAL A 234 -21.34 3.78 2.45
C VAL A 234 -21.98 4.66 3.52
N LEU A 235 -21.82 5.98 3.42
CA LEU A 235 -22.18 6.95 4.46
C LEU A 235 -23.61 6.78 5.01
N PRO A 236 -24.66 6.63 4.19
CA PRO A 236 -26.02 6.45 4.68
C PRO A 236 -26.25 5.13 5.42
N LEU A 237 -25.41 4.12 5.14
CA LEU A 237 -25.54 2.75 5.68
C LEU A 237 -24.77 2.55 6.99
N LEU A 238 -23.93 3.51 7.41
CA LEU A 238 -23.18 3.43 8.66
C LEU A 238 -24.12 3.33 9.86
N ASN A 239 -23.88 2.38 10.74
CA ASN A 239 -24.63 2.19 11.97
C ASN A 239 -24.27 3.25 13.03
N THR A 240 -25.07 3.33 14.06
CA THR A 240 -24.74 4.10 15.28
C THR A 240 -23.47 3.53 15.89
N SER A 241 -22.53 4.43 16.23
CA SER A 241 -21.21 4.09 16.75
C SER A 241 -20.30 3.33 15.77
N ALA A 242 -20.58 3.44 14.45
CA ALA A 242 -19.69 2.90 13.44
C ALA A 242 -18.28 3.51 13.54
N ARG A 243 -17.29 2.73 13.10
CA ARG A 243 -15.88 3.12 13.11
C ARG A 243 -15.35 3.14 11.67
N VAL A 244 -14.65 4.24 11.33
CA VAL A 244 -14.13 4.47 10.00
C VAL A 244 -12.62 4.79 10.09
N PRO A 245 -11.73 3.77 10.04
CA PRO A 245 -10.32 4.01 9.81
C PRO A 245 -10.13 4.63 8.42
N VAL A 246 -9.55 5.82 8.34
CA VAL A 246 -9.25 6.51 7.07
C VAL A 246 -7.78 6.28 6.75
N CYS A 247 -7.53 5.30 5.89
CA CYS A 247 -6.20 4.89 5.46
C CYS A 247 -5.74 5.63 4.20
N GLY A 248 -6.65 5.89 3.26
CA GLY A 248 -6.35 6.54 2.00
C GLY A 248 -7.60 6.99 1.26
N LEU A 249 -7.40 7.88 0.31
CA LEU A 249 -8.46 8.48 -0.51
C LEU A 249 -8.01 8.46 -1.99
N VAL A 250 -7.68 7.27 -2.49
CA VAL A 250 -6.99 7.10 -3.78
C VAL A 250 -7.76 7.69 -4.97
N SER A 251 -9.09 7.76 -4.90
CA SER A 251 -9.90 8.39 -5.94
C SER A 251 -9.63 9.89 -6.11
N GLY A 252 -9.11 10.53 -5.08
CA GLY A 252 -8.77 11.96 -5.08
C GLY A 252 -7.30 12.27 -5.37
N TYR A 253 -6.41 11.29 -5.47
CA TYR A 253 -4.97 11.55 -5.57
C TYR A 253 -4.55 12.26 -6.86
N ASN A 254 -5.29 12.09 -7.94
CA ASN A 254 -5.08 12.77 -9.20
C ASN A 254 -5.96 14.01 -9.40
N ALA A 255 -6.74 14.40 -8.38
CA ALA A 255 -7.62 15.56 -8.49
C ALA A 255 -6.82 16.86 -8.54
N THR A 256 -7.27 17.79 -9.39
CA THR A 256 -6.70 19.14 -9.55
C THR A 256 -7.53 20.20 -8.83
N GLY A 257 -8.63 19.80 -8.19
CA GLY A 257 -9.55 20.67 -7.46
C GLY A 257 -10.53 19.86 -6.63
N LEU A 258 -11.45 20.53 -5.98
CA LEU A 258 -12.55 19.87 -5.27
C LEU A 258 -13.47 19.14 -6.25
N PRO A 259 -14.09 18.02 -5.84
CA PRO A 259 -15.07 17.31 -6.65
C PRO A 259 -16.23 18.23 -7.04
N GLU A 260 -16.74 18.08 -8.27
CA GLU A 260 -17.96 18.76 -8.71
C GLU A 260 -19.18 18.26 -7.92
N GLY A 261 -20.18 19.12 -7.78
CA GLY A 261 -21.46 18.82 -7.16
C GLY A 261 -21.72 19.60 -5.87
N PRO A 262 -22.82 19.27 -5.16
CA PRO A 262 -23.16 19.96 -3.93
C PRO A 262 -22.14 19.69 -2.83
N ASP A 263 -21.94 20.68 -1.94
CA ASP A 263 -21.16 20.48 -0.73
C ASP A 263 -21.83 19.43 0.17
N ARG A 264 -21.12 18.32 0.42
CA ARG A 264 -21.62 17.22 1.26
C ARG A 264 -21.09 17.26 2.69
N LEU A 265 -20.25 18.22 3.03
CA LEU A 265 -19.70 18.35 4.37
C LEU A 265 -20.80 18.50 5.44
N PRO A 266 -21.86 19.31 5.26
CA PRO A 266 -22.96 19.38 6.22
C PRO A 266 -23.66 18.03 6.47
N LEU A 267 -23.84 17.23 5.42
CA LEU A 267 -24.41 15.89 5.54
C LEU A 267 -23.50 14.95 6.33
N LEU A 268 -22.21 14.97 6.04
CA LEU A 268 -21.20 14.18 6.77
C LEU A 268 -21.19 14.55 8.25
N MET A 269 -21.10 15.83 8.57
CA MET A 269 -21.07 16.32 9.98
C MET A 269 -22.35 15.95 10.73
N ALA A 270 -23.51 16.12 10.10
CA ALA A 270 -24.79 15.75 10.70
C ALA A 270 -24.89 14.23 10.94
N THR A 271 -24.35 13.41 10.03
CA THR A 271 -24.34 11.95 10.15
C THR A 271 -23.41 11.50 11.28
N ILE A 272 -22.20 12.07 11.35
CA ILE A 272 -21.24 11.82 12.46
C ILE A 272 -21.90 12.13 13.80
N LEU A 273 -22.53 13.31 13.95
CA LEU A 273 -23.19 13.71 15.18
C LEU A 273 -24.34 12.77 15.56
N LYS A 274 -25.28 12.55 14.63
CA LYS A 274 -26.51 11.78 14.91
C LYS A 274 -26.19 10.31 15.21
N LYS A 275 -25.24 9.72 14.50
CA LYS A 275 -24.88 8.31 14.64
C LYS A 275 -23.65 8.11 15.56
N ARG A 276 -23.05 9.17 16.10
CA ARG A 276 -21.85 9.13 16.96
C ARG A 276 -20.72 8.31 16.35
N ILE A 277 -20.47 8.55 15.04
CA ILE A 277 -19.45 7.84 14.26
C ILE A 277 -18.07 8.29 14.74
N ARG A 278 -17.14 7.33 14.89
CA ARG A 278 -15.72 7.60 15.03
C ARG A 278 -15.04 7.46 13.66
N MET A 279 -14.57 8.57 13.11
CA MET A 279 -13.78 8.62 11.89
C MET A 279 -12.38 9.12 12.24
N GLN A 280 -11.33 8.36 11.88
CA GLN A 280 -9.96 8.65 12.29
C GLN A 280 -8.98 8.34 11.18
N GLY A 281 -8.22 9.37 10.74
CA GLY A 281 -7.03 9.22 9.91
C GLY A 281 -5.83 8.72 10.71
N PHE A 282 -4.88 8.09 10.04
CA PHE A 282 -3.62 7.64 10.66
C PHE A 282 -2.52 7.49 9.62
N ILE A 283 -1.27 7.65 10.05
CA ILE A 283 -0.06 7.41 9.28
C ILE A 283 0.74 6.32 9.98
N ILE A 284 0.80 5.14 9.36
CA ILE A 284 1.24 3.92 10.02
C ILE A 284 2.61 4.02 10.69
N GLY A 285 3.61 4.62 10.04
CA GLY A 285 4.95 4.74 10.62
C GLY A 285 5.02 5.73 11.77
N GLN A 286 4.27 6.85 11.69
CA GLN A 286 4.29 7.91 12.70
C GLN A 286 3.49 7.53 13.95
N ASP A 287 2.30 6.95 13.75
CA ASP A 287 1.39 6.67 14.85
C ASP A 287 1.67 5.31 15.52
N TYR A 288 2.10 4.31 14.72
CA TYR A 288 2.17 2.91 15.15
C TYR A 288 3.54 2.25 15.00
N GLY A 289 4.56 2.95 14.50
CA GLY A 289 5.89 2.35 14.26
C GLY A 289 6.45 1.57 15.46
N HIS A 290 6.16 2.02 16.68
CA HIS A 290 6.55 1.37 17.94
C HIS A 290 5.89 -0.01 18.17
N ARG A 291 4.79 -0.34 17.44
CA ARG A 291 4.04 -1.60 17.56
C ARG A 291 4.32 -2.60 16.42
N ILE A 292 5.36 -2.36 15.61
CA ILE A 292 5.67 -3.22 14.45
C ILE A 292 5.87 -4.69 14.84
N LYS A 293 6.47 -4.98 16.01
CA LYS A 293 6.71 -6.34 16.49
C LYS A 293 5.43 -7.10 16.76
N GLU A 294 4.44 -6.45 17.40
CA GLU A 294 3.11 -7.03 17.64
C GLU A 294 2.46 -7.49 16.34
N PHE A 295 2.51 -6.64 15.34
CA PHE A 295 2.01 -6.97 14.00
C PHE A 295 2.76 -8.15 13.39
N GLN A 296 4.09 -8.12 13.38
CA GLN A 296 4.92 -9.16 12.76
C GLN A 296 4.66 -10.54 13.38
N GLU A 297 4.51 -10.63 14.70
CA GLU A 297 4.19 -11.87 15.40
C GLU A 297 2.80 -12.39 15.04
N ALA A 298 1.79 -11.52 15.05
CA ALA A 298 0.42 -11.91 14.73
C ALA A 298 0.26 -12.30 13.26
N MET A 299 0.77 -11.48 12.35
CA MET A 299 0.68 -11.70 10.91
C MET A 299 1.48 -12.92 10.49
N GLY A 300 2.71 -13.07 10.99
CA GLY A 300 3.56 -14.24 10.71
C GLY A 300 2.86 -15.55 11.09
N ARG A 301 2.21 -15.59 12.26
CA ARG A 301 1.41 -16.75 12.68
C ARG A 301 0.23 -17.01 11.74
N TRP A 302 -0.56 -15.99 11.37
CA TRP A 302 -1.70 -16.17 10.47
C TRP A 302 -1.32 -16.62 9.07
N VAL A 303 -0.18 -16.13 8.57
CA VAL A 303 0.37 -16.56 7.28
C VAL A 303 0.82 -18.02 7.35
N GLN A 304 1.55 -18.43 8.40
CA GLN A 304 1.98 -19.82 8.61
C GLN A 304 0.80 -20.78 8.78
N GLU A 305 -0.28 -20.35 9.42
CA GLU A 305 -1.51 -21.11 9.59
C GLU A 305 -2.38 -21.14 8.31
N GLY A 306 -1.97 -20.49 7.22
CA GLY A 306 -2.73 -20.40 5.96
C GLY A 306 -4.04 -19.60 6.08
N LYS A 307 -4.16 -18.75 7.10
CA LYS A 307 -5.34 -17.91 7.34
C LYS A 307 -5.35 -16.62 6.53
N ILE A 308 -4.21 -16.24 5.98
CA ILE A 308 -4.02 -15.06 5.14
C ILE A 308 -3.47 -15.51 3.80
N HIS A 309 -4.22 -15.25 2.75
CA HIS A 309 -3.81 -15.42 1.36
C HIS A 309 -3.27 -14.09 0.84
N TYR A 310 -2.18 -14.16 0.09
CA TYR A 310 -1.48 -12.98 -0.40
C TYR A 310 -1.18 -13.09 -1.89
N ARG A 311 -1.41 -12.00 -2.62
CA ARG A 311 -1.16 -11.92 -4.05
C ARG A 311 -0.27 -10.75 -4.37
N GLU A 312 0.79 -11.01 -5.12
CA GLU A 312 1.66 -10.00 -5.73
C GLU A 312 1.43 -9.95 -7.24
N GLN A 313 1.43 -8.76 -7.77
CA GLN A 313 1.58 -8.50 -9.20
C GLN A 313 3.03 -8.08 -9.43
N ILE A 314 3.82 -8.98 -9.97
CA ILE A 314 5.23 -8.77 -10.24
C ILE A 314 5.38 -8.23 -11.66
N THR A 315 6.13 -7.13 -11.80
CA THR A 315 6.55 -6.56 -13.07
C THR A 315 8.07 -6.58 -13.12
N ASP A 316 8.65 -7.15 -14.18
CA ASP A 316 10.10 -7.25 -14.35
C ASP A 316 10.68 -5.97 -14.93
N GLY A 317 11.85 -5.58 -14.41
CA GLY A 317 12.65 -4.46 -14.91
C GLY A 317 12.27 -3.12 -14.32
N LEU A 318 13.26 -2.37 -13.83
CA LEU A 318 13.11 -1.03 -13.26
C LEU A 318 12.49 -0.05 -14.28
N GLU A 319 12.74 -0.25 -15.56
CA GLU A 319 12.21 0.57 -16.67
C GLU A 319 10.68 0.61 -16.71
N ASN A 320 10.00 -0.39 -16.16
CA ASN A 320 8.55 -0.49 -16.15
C ASN A 320 7.88 0.16 -14.92
N ALA A 321 8.66 0.70 -13.97
CA ALA A 321 8.13 1.27 -12.75
C ALA A 321 7.15 2.47 -12.98
N PRO A 322 7.41 3.41 -13.91
CA PRO A 322 6.47 4.51 -14.19
C PRO A 322 5.11 4.01 -14.67
N GLU A 323 5.07 3.12 -15.68
CA GLU A 323 3.82 2.60 -16.22
C GLU A 323 3.07 1.75 -15.18
N ALA A 324 3.78 0.99 -14.36
CA ALA A 324 3.19 0.21 -13.29
C ALA A 324 2.58 1.09 -12.19
N LEU A 325 3.19 2.25 -11.87
CA LEU A 325 2.60 3.22 -10.94
C LEU A 325 1.35 3.88 -11.54
N ILE A 326 1.39 4.29 -12.80
CA ILE A 326 0.24 4.85 -13.51
C ILE A 326 -0.92 3.83 -13.47
N GLY A 327 -0.64 2.58 -13.82
CA GLY A 327 -1.62 1.52 -13.78
C GLY A 327 -2.20 1.23 -12.39
N LEU A 328 -1.37 1.35 -11.35
CA LEU A 328 -1.81 1.24 -9.96
C LEU A 328 -2.81 2.35 -9.60
N LEU A 329 -2.53 3.59 -9.99
CA LEU A 329 -3.39 4.74 -9.71
C LEU A 329 -4.70 4.70 -10.52
N GLU A 330 -4.72 4.03 -11.65
CA GLU A 330 -5.92 3.73 -12.45
C GLU A 330 -6.69 2.49 -11.99
N GLY A 331 -6.19 1.77 -10.98
CA GLY A 331 -6.80 0.55 -10.46
C GLY A 331 -6.67 -0.66 -11.40
N ARG A 332 -5.71 -0.65 -12.34
CA ARG A 332 -5.43 -1.80 -13.25
C ARG A 332 -4.72 -2.95 -12.56
N ASN A 333 -4.16 -2.72 -11.39
CA ASN A 333 -3.43 -3.74 -10.62
C ASN A 333 -4.36 -4.80 -10.00
N PHE A 334 -3.78 -5.97 -9.74
CA PHE A 334 -4.43 -7.04 -8.99
C PHE A 334 -3.50 -7.58 -7.90
N GLY A 335 -3.73 -7.20 -6.66
CA GLY A 335 -2.85 -7.47 -5.53
C GLY A 335 -1.80 -6.37 -5.31
N LYS A 336 -0.73 -6.71 -4.59
CA LYS A 336 0.41 -5.83 -4.34
C LYS A 336 1.27 -5.70 -5.59
N VAL A 337 1.50 -4.48 -6.06
CA VAL A 337 2.43 -4.22 -7.17
C VAL A 337 3.86 -4.13 -6.66
N VAL A 338 4.73 -4.96 -7.21
CA VAL A 338 6.17 -4.94 -6.95
C VAL A 338 6.93 -5.01 -8.27
N ILE A 339 8.02 -4.28 -8.36
CA ILE A 339 8.96 -4.36 -9.49
C ILE A 339 10.11 -5.28 -9.08
N ARG A 340 10.36 -6.31 -9.87
CA ARG A 340 11.59 -7.11 -9.76
C ARG A 340 12.69 -6.39 -10.54
N VAL A 341 13.56 -5.69 -9.80
CA VAL A 341 14.65 -4.88 -10.38
C VAL A 341 15.82 -5.76 -10.80
N ALA A 342 16.12 -6.76 -9.99
CA ALA A 342 17.17 -7.74 -10.26
C ALA A 342 16.69 -9.16 -9.91
N SER A 343 17.38 -10.18 -10.43
CA SER A 343 17.10 -11.57 -10.03
C SER A 343 17.46 -11.82 -8.57
N ASP A 344 16.68 -12.66 -7.89
CA ASP A 344 16.96 -13.14 -6.52
C ASP A 344 18.20 -14.03 -6.48
N ASN A 345 18.57 -14.62 -7.61
CA ASN A 345 19.74 -15.50 -7.75
C ASN A 345 21.00 -14.67 -7.99
N LYS A 346 22.12 -15.15 -7.41
CA LYS A 346 23.48 -14.61 -7.61
C LYS A 346 23.90 -14.69 -9.07
#